data_30139dfc4eb0a401438466bd2f25ec97
#
_entry.id   30139dfc4eb0a401438466bd2f25ec97
#
_cell.length_a   1.000
_cell.length_b   1.000
_cell.length_c   1.000
_cell.angle_alpha   90.00
_cell.angle_beta   90.00
_cell.angle_gamma   90.00
#
_symmetry.space_group_name_H-M   'P 1'
#
loop_
_entity.id
_entity.type
_entity.pdbx_description
1 polymer ?
#
loop_
_entity_poly.entity_id
_entity_poly.type
_entity_poly.pdbx_seq_one_letter_code
_entity_poly.pdbx_strand_id
1 'polypeptide(L)'
;REAQRAANVAPGYNGHCRDLTADQIAAYKTEGREAVVRMRMPDGTTTFTDAIRGEVTFDHKFVPDFVLVRADGSPLYTLAVAVDDILMEVTHVLRGEDLLSSTPRQIRVYQAMGVKPEDYPTFAHLPFVMGQDNAKLSKRNGEVSIAWYREQGYLPEAICNYLALLGWSPGDDRENVSMQELTELFTVEKVHSSPARFDMKKLEAINGDKIRALTLDEFLKWTLPFLTKAGVISGSDEEVALVKKALPLIQERIVKLDETPGLLKFLFVKEFAVDAEAAPKIADAGSKDVLKRSIKELEGLSTWDHTSIEAALRAALFEDMGLKP
;
A
#
# COMPACT_ATOMS: atom_id res chain seq x y z
N ARG A 1 -27.30 -4.32 -26.22
CA ARG A 1 -26.21 -3.50 -25.63
C ARG A 1 -25.48 -2.67 -26.72
N GLU A 2 -25.15 -3.24 -27.86
CA GLU A 2 -24.53 -2.50 -28.99
C GLU A 2 -25.44 -1.41 -29.52
N ALA A 3 -26.71 -1.72 -29.77
CA ALA A 3 -27.70 -0.74 -30.18
C ALA A 3 -27.91 0.41 -29.18
N GLN A 4 -27.83 0.10 -27.88
CA GLN A 4 -27.89 1.12 -26.81
C GLN A 4 -26.66 2.03 -26.82
N ARG A 5 -25.47 1.47 -27.04
CA ARG A 5 -24.24 2.25 -27.20
C ARG A 5 -24.28 3.15 -28.42
N ALA A 6 -24.76 2.63 -29.56
CA ALA A 6 -24.92 3.39 -30.80
C ALA A 6 -25.94 4.54 -30.64
N ALA A 7 -26.98 4.36 -29.82
CA ALA A 7 -27.96 5.36 -29.48
C ALA A 7 -27.54 6.29 -28.32
N ASN A 8 -26.29 6.22 -27.84
CA ASN A 8 -25.80 6.97 -26.68
C ASN A 8 -26.66 6.80 -25.41
N VAL A 9 -27.23 5.59 -25.25
CA VAL A 9 -28.00 5.19 -24.06
C VAL A 9 -27.15 4.23 -23.24
N ALA A 10 -27.19 4.39 -21.91
CA ALA A 10 -26.44 3.51 -21.01
C ALA A 10 -26.77 2.03 -21.26
N PRO A 11 -25.80 1.16 -21.54
CA PRO A 11 -26.04 -0.25 -21.79
C PRO A 11 -26.57 -0.91 -20.51
N GLY A 12 -27.77 -1.47 -20.57
CA GLY A 12 -28.38 -2.08 -19.41
C GLY A 12 -29.72 -2.76 -19.72
N TYR A 13 -30.53 -2.85 -18.69
CA TYR A 13 -31.88 -3.33 -18.81
C TYR A 13 -32.73 -2.35 -19.63
N ASN A 14 -33.49 -2.86 -20.60
CA ASN A 14 -34.28 -2.06 -21.56
C ASN A 14 -35.73 -1.77 -21.10
N GLY A 15 -36.08 -2.19 -19.88
CA GLY A 15 -37.44 -1.98 -19.34
C GLY A 15 -38.50 -2.99 -19.80
N HIS A 16 -38.14 -4.02 -20.62
CA HIS A 16 -39.09 -4.96 -21.21
C HIS A 16 -40.08 -5.57 -20.21
N CYS A 17 -39.64 -5.93 -19.01
CA CYS A 17 -40.50 -6.52 -17.98
C CYS A 17 -40.94 -5.51 -16.90
N ARG A 18 -40.72 -4.20 -17.11
CA ARG A 18 -40.96 -3.20 -16.07
C ARG A 18 -42.41 -3.02 -15.73
N ASP A 19 -43.27 -3.13 -16.74
CA ASP A 19 -44.70 -2.83 -16.66
C ASP A 19 -45.57 -4.06 -17.03
N LEU A 20 -45.11 -5.27 -16.70
CA LEU A 20 -45.86 -6.49 -16.88
C LEU A 20 -47.11 -6.49 -16.00
N THR A 21 -48.24 -6.95 -16.57
CA THR A 21 -49.47 -7.19 -15.83
C THR A 21 -49.32 -8.44 -14.93
N ALA A 22 -50.20 -8.55 -13.95
CA ALA A 22 -50.24 -9.75 -13.07
C ALA A 22 -50.38 -11.05 -13.88
N ASP A 23 -51.23 -11.03 -14.92
CA ASP A 23 -51.48 -12.19 -15.81
C ASP A 23 -50.23 -12.56 -16.61
N GLN A 24 -49.48 -11.56 -17.13
CA GLN A 24 -48.20 -11.82 -17.83
C GLN A 24 -47.15 -12.40 -16.89
N ILE A 25 -47.07 -11.89 -15.65
CA ILE A 25 -46.18 -12.44 -14.62
C ILE A 25 -46.56 -13.91 -14.29
N ALA A 26 -47.88 -14.20 -14.15
CA ALA A 26 -48.34 -15.53 -13.89
C ALA A 26 -48.04 -16.51 -15.04
N ALA A 27 -48.24 -16.06 -16.29
CA ALA A 27 -47.88 -16.85 -17.49
C ALA A 27 -46.39 -17.18 -17.51
N TYR A 28 -45.50 -16.21 -17.27
CA TYR A 28 -44.03 -16.45 -17.23
C TYR A 28 -43.61 -17.39 -16.12
N LYS A 29 -44.28 -17.33 -14.94
CA LYS A 29 -44.07 -18.34 -13.86
C LYS A 29 -44.47 -19.73 -14.28
N THR A 30 -45.61 -19.87 -15.00
CA THR A 30 -46.06 -21.15 -15.51
C THR A 30 -45.13 -21.73 -16.57
N GLU A 31 -44.46 -20.85 -17.36
CA GLU A 31 -43.41 -21.25 -18.30
C GLU A 31 -42.08 -21.63 -17.61
N GLY A 32 -42.00 -21.54 -16.28
CA GLY A 32 -40.78 -21.85 -15.53
C GLY A 32 -39.68 -20.81 -15.65
N ARG A 33 -40.01 -19.57 -16.04
CA ARG A 33 -39.02 -18.48 -16.11
C ARG A 33 -38.62 -18.02 -14.74
N GLU A 34 -37.35 -17.97 -14.49
CA GLU A 34 -36.78 -17.38 -13.28
C GLU A 34 -36.87 -15.86 -13.30
N ALA A 35 -37.22 -15.25 -12.17
CA ALA A 35 -37.37 -13.83 -12.01
C ALA A 35 -36.26 -13.22 -11.12
N VAL A 36 -35.81 -12.03 -11.45
CA VAL A 36 -34.93 -11.21 -10.61
C VAL A 36 -35.72 -10.03 -10.04
N VAL A 37 -35.34 -9.59 -8.83
CA VAL A 37 -35.88 -8.35 -8.27
C VAL A 37 -35.05 -7.17 -8.71
N ARG A 38 -35.69 -6.14 -9.27
CA ARG A 38 -35.02 -4.90 -9.70
C ARG A 38 -35.54 -3.71 -8.94
N MET A 39 -34.64 -2.76 -8.68
CA MET A 39 -35.03 -1.41 -8.29
C MET A 39 -35.57 -0.67 -9.51
N ARG A 40 -36.73 -0.07 -9.39
CA ARG A 40 -37.25 0.84 -10.39
C ARG A 40 -36.65 2.23 -10.16
N MET A 41 -35.84 2.70 -11.08
CA MET A 41 -35.29 4.05 -11.04
C MET A 41 -36.37 5.03 -11.57
N PRO A 42 -36.68 6.10 -10.81
CA PRO A 42 -37.54 7.17 -11.33
C PRO A 42 -36.79 7.99 -12.36
N ASP A 43 -37.52 8.79 -13.14
CA ASP A 43 -36.93 9.86 -13.95
C ASP A 43 -36.40 10.98 -13.03
N GLY A 44 -35.38 11.70 -13.49
CA GLY A 44 -34.78 12.80 -12.73
C GLY A 44 -33.32 12.61 -12.41
N THR A 45 -32.88 13.12 -11.27
CA THR A 45 -31.48 13.10 -10.85
C THR A 45 -31.33 12.65 -9.39
N THR A 46 -30.14 12.16 -9.03
CA THR A 46 -29.71 12.04 -7.65
C THR A 46 -28.53 12.97 -7.43
N THR A 47 -28.67 13.91 -6.52
CA THR A 47 -27.59 14.80 -6.07
C THR A 47 -27.24 14.50 -4.62
N PHE A 48 -25.96 14.46 -4.30
CA PHE A 48 -25.43 14.31 -2.94
C PHE A 48 -24.12 15.06 -2.80
N THR A 49 -23.77 15.41 -1.56
CA THR A 49 -22.47 16.01 -1.24
C THR A 49 -21.49 14.90 -0.87
N ASP A 50 -20.36 14.86 -1.58
CA ASP A 50 -19.23 14.00 -1.27
C ASP A 50 -18.16 14.82 -0.54
N ALA A 51 -17.64 14.31 0.57
CA ALA A 51 -16.70 15.07 1.42
C ALA A 51 -15.39 15.43 0.73
N ILE A 52 -15.01 14.67 -0.34
CA ILE A 52 -13.78 14.91 -1.10
C ILE A 52 -14.07 15.62 -2.44
N ARG A 53 -15.19 15.27 -3.10
CA ARG A 53 -15.50 15.72 -4.46
C ARG A 53 -16.49 16.86 -4.55
N GLY A 54 -17.07 17.26 -3.41
CA GLY A 54 -18.11 18.28 -3.36
C GLY A 54 -19.45 17.76 -3.87
N GLU A 55 -20.24 18.62 -4.47
CA GLU A 55 -21.55 18.24 -5.00
C GLU A 55 -21.43 17.37 -6.25
N VAL A 56 -22.09 16.21 -6.24
CA VAL A 56 -22.11 15.24 -7.34
C VAL A 56 -23.55 14.95 -7.73
N THR A 57 -23.85 15.09 -9.02
CA THR A 57 -25.19 14.82 -9.59
C THR A 57 -25.13 13.74 -10.66
N PHE A 58 -26.03 12.76 -10.55
CA PHE A 58 -26.23 11.72 -11.57
C PHE A 58 -27.62 11.84 -12.19
N ASP A 59 -27.69 11.93 -13.52
CA ASP A 59 -28.93 11.83 -14.28
C ASP A 59 -29.33 10.34 -14.39
N HIS A 60 -30.58 10.03 -13.99
CA HIS A 60 -31.08 8.65 -13.91
C HIS A 60 -31.19 7.98 -15.28
N LYS A 61 -31.18 8.73 -16.40
CA LYS A 61 -31.07 8.13 -17.75
C LYS A 61 -29.80 7.27 -17.92
N PHE A 62 -28.74 7.54 -17.13
CA PHE A 62 -27.50 6.75 -17.09
C PHE A 62 -27.48 5.71 -15.97
N VAL A 63 -28.54 5.62 -15.16
CA VAL A 63 -28.67 4.67 -14.05
C VAL A 63 -29.93 3.83 -14.27
N PRO A 64 -29.90 2.84 -15.18
CA PRO A 64 -31.10 2.04 -15.50
C PRO A 64 -31.50 1.18 -14.30
N ASP A 65 -32.74 0.64 -14.34
CA ASP A 65 -33.23 -0.31 -13.34
C ASP A 65 -32.22 -1.43 -13.11
N PHE A 66 -31.72 -1.54 -11.89
CA PHE A 66 -30.63 -2.47 -11.53
C PHE A 66 -31.15 -3.62 -10.67
N VAL A 67 -30.50 -4.78 -10.77
CA VAL A 67 -30.87 -5.98 -10.01
C VAL A 67 -30.49 -5.80 -8.54
N LEU A 68 -31.43 -6.07 -7.65
CA LEU A 68 -31.23 -6.15 -6.20
C LEU A 68 -31.04 -7.58 -5.74
N VAL A 69 -31.88 -8.52 -6.26
CA VAL A 69 -31.89 -9.94 -5.88
C VAL A 69 -31.83 -10.78 -7.14
N ARG A 70 -30.97 -11.77 -7.18
CA ARG A 70 -30.87 -12.75 -8.27
C ARG A 70 -32.04 -13.72 -8.28
N ALA A 71 -32.16 -14.51 -9.33
CA ALA A 71 -33.16 -15.54 -9.47
C ALA A 71 -33.08 -16.61 -8.38
N ASP A 72 -31.89 -16.93 -7.89
CA ASP A 72 -31.65 -17.86 -6.80
C ASP A 72 -31.96 -17.30 -5.39
N GLY A 73 -32.47 -16.06 -5.32
CA GLY A 73 -32.78 -15.38 -4.07
C GLY A 73 -31.59 -14.68 -3.40
N SER A 74 -30.37 -14.78 -3.94
CA SER A 74 -29.20 -14.13 -3.35
C SER A 74 -29.20 -12.61 -3.63
N PRO A 75 -28.91 -11.75 -2.61
CA PRO A 75 -28.79 -10.30 -2.82
C PRO A 75 -27.54 -9.95 -3.63
N LEU A 76 -27.63 -8.87 -4.41
CA LEU A 76 -26.46 -8.25 -5.00
C LEU A 76 -25.84 -7.22 -4.07
N TYR A 77 -24.56 -6.93 -4.30
CA TYR A 77 -23.76 -6.00 -3.51
C TYR A 77 -24.50 -4.69 -3.18
N THR A 78 -25.15 -4.05 -4.15
CA THR A 78 -25.83 -2.76 -3.95
C THR A 78 -26.96 -2.83 -2.91
N LEU A 79 -27.69 -3.95 -2.84
CA LEU A 79 -28.71 -4.15 -1.80
C LEU A 79 -28.04 -4.48 -0.46
N ALA A 80 -27.14 -5.48 -0.45
CA ALA A 80 -26.52 -5.95 0.77
C ALA A 80 -25.78 -4.81 1.51
N VAL A 81 -24.91 -4.07 0.81
CA VAL A 81 -24.14 -2.99 1.42
C VAL A 81 -25.04 -1.87 1.95
N ALA A 82 -26.11 -1.49 1.22
CA ALA A 82 -26.99 -0.45 1.69
C ALA A 82 -27.81 -0.86 2.93
N VAL A 83 -28.20 -2.12 3.02
CA VAL A 83 -28.87 -2.67 4.21
C VAL A 83 -27.90 -2.74 5.38
N ASP A 84 -26.68 -3.24 5.16
CA ASP A 84 -25.64 -3.34 6.18
C ASP A 84 -25.26 -1.96 6.72
N ASP A 85 -25.05 -0.97 5.84
CA ASP A 85 -24.70 0.40 6.23
C ASP A 85 -25.72 0.99 7.20
N ILE A 86 -27.01 0.78 6.94
CA ILE A 86 -28.09 1.30 7.79
C ILE A 86 -28.22 0.50 9.09
N LEU A 87 -28.21 -0.85 9.02
CA LEU A 87 -28.38 -1.68 10.21
C LEU A 87 -27.17 -1.64 11.15
N MET A 88 -25.98 -1.37 10.61
CA MET A 88 -24.74 -1.19 11.39
C MET A 88 -24.50 0.27 11.80
N GLU A 89 -25.41 1.16 11.46
CA GLU A 89 -25.32 2.61 11.77
C GLU A 89 -24.02 3.23 11.25
N VAL A 90 -23.61 2.87 10.00
CA VAL A 90 -22.42 3.42 9.36
C VAL A 90 -22.62 4.92 9.13
N THR A 91 -21.74 5.74 9.71
CA THR A 91 -21.82 7.20 9.63
C THR A 91 -21.05 7.76 8.43
N HIS A 92 -20.01 7.07 7.96
CA HIS A 92 -19.15 7.52 6.87
C HIS A 92 -18.81 6.36 5.93
N VAL A 93 -18.99 6.55 4.63
CA VAL A 93 -18.63 5.61 3.57
C VAL A 93 -17.42 6.17 2.80
N LEU A 94 -16.20 5.80 3.25
CA LEU A 94 -14.95 6.18 2.62
C LEU A 94 -14.45 5.04 1.73
N ARG A 95 -14.35 5.29 0.41
CA ARG A 95 -13.98 4.23 -0.56
C ARG A 95 -13.36 4.80 -1.83
N GLY A 96 -12.85 3.93 -2.70
CA GLY A 96 -12.33 4.34 -4.00
C GLY A 96 -13.40 4.91 -4.94
N GLU A 97 -13.03 5.85 -5.77
CA GLU A 97 -13.91 6.54 -6.75
C GLU A 97 -14.50 5.61 -7.81
N ASP A 98 -13.98 4.39 -7.97
CA ASP A 98 -14.58 3.35 -8.81
C ASP A 98 -16.01 2.96 -8.37
N LEU A 99 -16.34 3.22 -7.11
CA LEU A 99 -17.67 3.02 -6.56
C LEU A 99 -18.54 4.29 -6.54
N LEU A 100 -18.04 5.42 -7.00
CA LEU A 100 -18.81 6.69 -7.05
C LEU A 100 -20.13 6.52 -7.82
N SER A 101 -20.09 5.84 -8.97
CA SER A 101 -21.30 5.58 -9.78
C SER A 101 -22.29 4.58 -9.13
N SER A 102 -21.93 3.94 -8.02
CA SER A 102 -22.84 3.09 -7.24
C SER A 102 -23.65 3.88 -6.23
N THR A 103 -23.20 5.06 -5.82
CA THR A 103 -23.83 5.90 -4.80
C THR A 103 -25.29 6.24 -5.11
N PRO A 104 -25.69 6.68 -6.34
CA PRO A 104 -27.09 6.96 -6.62
C PRO A 104 -28.00 5.73 -6.50
N ARG A 105 -27.45 4.52 -6.74
CA ARG A 105 -28.18 3.26 -6.54
C ARG A 105 -28.38 2.95 -5.06
N GLN A 106 -27.36 3.18 -4.23
CA GLN A 106 -27.45 2.98 -2.78
C GLN A 106 -28.40 3.98 -2.13
N ILE A 107 -28.32 5.26 -2.50
CA ILE A 107 -29.26 6.27 -2.04
C ILE A 107 -30.70 5.87 -2.40
N ARG A 108 -30.92 5.29 -3.59
CA ARG A 108 -32.25 4.82 -3.97
C ARG A 108 -32.72 3.65 -3.11
N VAL A 109 -31.84 2.77 -2.69
CA VAL A 109 -32.17 1.70 -1.73
C VAL A 109 -32.50 2.28 -0.36
N TYR A 110 -31.73 3.25 0.16
CA TYR A 110 -32.03 3.92 1.43
C TYR A 110 -33.43 4.56 1.40
N GLN A 111 -33.76 5.28 0.32
CA GLN A 111 -35.10 5.86 0.12
C GLN A 111 -36.20 4.78 0.15
N ALA A 112 -35.99 3.67 -0.53
CA ALA A 112 -36.95 2.56 -0.55
C ALA A 112 -37.11 1.87 0.81
N MET A 113 -36.09 1.93 1.66
CA MET A 113 -36.13 1.45 3.06
C MET A 113 -36.75 2.47 4.02
N GLY A 114 -37.11 3.68 3.54
CA GLY A 114 -37.70 4.73 4.37
C GLY A 114 -36.69 5.52 5.19
N VAL A 115 -35.39 5.40 4.88
CA VAL A 115 -34.34 6.19 5.54
C VAL A 115 -34.42 7.63 5.04
N LYS A 116 -34.37 8.59 5.94
CA LYS A 116 -34.42 10.00 5.61
C LYS A 116 -33.05 10.51 5.13
N PRO A 117 -33.02 11.55 4.27
CA PRO A 117 -31.76 12.11 3.75
C PRO A 117 -30.76 12.55 4.85
N GLU A 118 -31.25 13.06 5.97
CA GLU A 118 -30.44 13.45 7.12
C GLU A 118 -29.75 12.28 7.85
N ASP A 119 -30.25 11.07 7.64
CA ASP A 119 -29.72 9.84 8.24
C ASP A 119 -28.80 9.05 7.28
N TYR A 120 -28.52 9.60 6.07
CA TYR A 120 -27.59 8.95 5.14
C TYR A 120 -26.15 9.05 5.63
N PRO A 121 -25.33 8.02 5.38
CA PRO A 121 -23.89 8.13 5.61
C PRO A 121 -23.28 9.29 4.82
N THR A 122 -22.27 9.93 5.38
CA THR A 122 -21.42 10.86 4.63
C THR A 122 -20.58 10.06 3.64
N PHE A 123 -20.68 10.37 2.35
CA PHE A 123 -19.87 9.74 1.31
C PHE A 123 -18.55 10.49 1.12
N ALA A 124 -17.47 9.73 0.92
CA ALA A 124 -16.17 10.27 0.58
C ALA A 124 -15.47 9.33 -0.43
N HIS A 125 -15.28 9.78 -1.67
CA HIS A 125 -14.68 8.97 -2.72
C HIS A 125 -13.24 9.41 -3.00
N LEU A 126 -12.29 8.56 -2.54
CA LEU A 126 -10.86 8.78 -2.73
C LEU A 126 -10.48 8.58 -4.20
N PRO A 127 -9.56 9.40 -4.74
CA PRO A 127 -9.09 9.28 -6.11
C PRO A 127 -8.33 7.98 -6.33
N PHE A 128 -8.14 7.62 -7.61
CA PHE A 128 -7.30 6.50 -7.96
C PHE A 128 -5.83 6.77 -7.60
N VAL A 129 -5.16 5.70 -7.18
CA VAL A 129 -3.71 5.67 -7.14
C VAL A 129 -3.20 5.12 -8.48
N MET A 130 -2.38 5.92 -9.15
CA MET A 130 -1.83 5.63 -10.47
C MET A 130 -0.42 5.05 -10.34
N GLY A 131 -0.10 4.07 -11.16
CA GLY A 131 1.28 3.59 -11.32
C GLY A 131 2.15 4.57 -12.12
N GLN A 132 3.42 4.22 -12.29
CA GLN A 132 4.35 5.03 -13.08
C GLN A 132 3.98 5.10 -14.58
N ASP A 133 3.29 4.09 -15.07
CA ASP A 133 2.76 3.98 -16.44
C ASP A 133 1.47 4.79 -16.69
N ASN A 134 1.05 5.61 -15.74
CA ASN A 134 -0.24 6.30 -15.73
C ASN A 134 -1.48 5.38 -15.80
N ALA A 135 -1.32 4.08 -15.61
CA ALA A 135 -2.44 3.17 -15.43
C ALA A 135 -2.85 3.10 -13.94
N LYS A 136 -4.10 2.75 -13.68
CA LYS A 136 -4.55 2.47 -12.31
C LYS A 136 -3.70 1.37 -11.69
N LEU A 137 -3.17 1.61 -10.50
CA LEU A 137 -2.44 0.60 -9.74
C LEU A 137 -3.33 -0.62 -9.53
N SER A 138 -2.87 -1.79 -9.97
CA SER A 138 -3.68 -3.02 -9.94
C SER A 138 -2.90 -4.19 -9.34
N LYS A 139 -3.64 -5.14 -8.73
CA LYS A 139 -3.07 -6.38 -8.17
C LYS A 139 -2.29 -7.24 -9.17
N ARG A 140 -2.43 -6.99 -10.47
CA ARG A 140 -1.71 -7.73 -11.52
C ARG A 140 -0.21 -7.39 -11.57
N ASN A 141 0.19 -6.27 -10.97
CA ASN A 141 1.58 -5.81 -10.96
C ASN A 141 2.39 -6.41 -9.78
N GLY A 142 1.85 -7.38 -9.02
CA GLY A 142 2.57 -8.15 -8.00
C GLY A 142 2.94 -7.39 -6.71
N GLU A 143 3.18 -6.11 -6.78
CA GLU A 143 3.79 -5.26 -5.74
C GLU A 143 2.76 -4.45 -4.93
N VAL A 144 1.53 -4.91 -4.82
CA VAL A 144 0.42 -4.14 -4.20
C VAL A 144 -0.20 -4.80 -2.99
N SER A 145 0.33 -5.92 -2.50
CA SER A 145 -0.19 -6.55 -1.29
C SER A 145 0.58 -6.10 -0.05
N ILE A 146 -0.11 -5.87 1.06
CA ILE A 146 0.53 -5.57 2.35
C ILE A 146 1.50 -6.68 2.76
N ALA A 147 1.18 -7.94 2.43
CA ALA A 147 2.07 -9.08 2.67
C ALA A 147 3.42 -8.92 1.94
N TRP A 148 3.39 -8.50 0.67
CA TRP A 148 4.61 -8.24 -0.09
C TRP A 148 5.48 -7.16 0.56
N TYR A 149 4.92 -6.01 0.94
CA TYR A 149 5.69 -4.96 1.62
C TYR A 149 6.30 -5.42 2.93
N ARG A 150 5.56 -6.20 3.72
CA ARG A 150 6.09 -6.84 4.94
C ARG A 150 7.29 -7.73 4.64
N GLU A 151 7.20 -8.56 3.59
CA GLU A 151 8.28 -9.48 3.18
C GLU A 151 9.51 -8.76 2.67
N GLN A 152 9.33 -7.59 2.03
CA GLN A 152 10.42 -6.71 1.60
C GLN A 152 11.00 -5.86 2.74
N GLY A 153 10.47 -5.93 3.94
CA GLY A 153 11.02 -5.23 5.11
C GLY A 153 10.62 -3.77 5.24
N TYR A 154 9.44 -3.40 4.72
CA TYR A 154 8.85 -2.10 5.02
C TYR A 154 8.20 -2.09 6.39
N LEU A 155 8.43 -1.03 7.17
CA LEU A 155 7.79 -0.81 8.45
C LEU A 155 6.32 -0.38 8.28
N PRO A 156 5.39 -0.84 9.13
CA PRO A 156 3.98 -0.43 9.07
C PRO A 156 3.79 1.09 9.11
N GLU A 157 4.54 1.78 9.97
CA GLU A 157 4.50 3.23 10.12
C GLU A 157 4.91 3.96 8.83
N ALA A 158 5.89 3.41 8.10
CA ALA A 158 6.31 3.96 6.82
C ALA A 158 5.22 3.81 5.75
N ILE A 159 4.57 2.65 5.70
CA ILE A 159 3.44 2.39 4.79
C ILE A 159 2.28 3.35 5.12
N CYS A 160 1.88 3.47 6.38
CA CYS A 160 0.78 4.36 6.79
C CYS A 160 1.09 5.82 6.46
N ASN A 161 2.31 6.28 6.78
CA ASN A 161 2.74 7.64 6.47
C ASN A 161 2.70 7.91 4.97
N TYR A 162 3.25 7.01 4.17
CA TYR A 162 3.28 7.15 2.72
C TYR A 162 1.88 7.12 2.10
N LEU A 163 1.00 6.20 2.53
CA LEU A 163 -0.37 6.11 2.04
C LEU A 163 -1.18 7.38 2.37
N ALA A 164 -0.98 7.98 3.54
CA ALA A 164 -1.60 9.26 3.87
C ALA A 164 -1.18 10.34 2.86
N LEU A 165 0.11 10.45 2.56
CA LEU A 165 0.64 11.45 1.62
C LEU A 165 0.20 11.27 0.16
N LEU A 166 -0.39 10.12 -0.21
CA LEU A 166 -0.90 9.91 -1.58
C LEU A 166 -2.12 10.77 -1.93
N GLY A 167 -2.76 11.40 -0.97
CA GLY A 167 -3.91 12.25 -1.26
C GLY A 167 -4.15 13.31 -0.18
N TRP A 168 -3.24 13.44 0.78
CA TRP A 168 -3.36 14.34 1.91
C TRP A 168 -1.99 14.97 2.23
N SER A 169 -2.01 16.11 2.92
CA SER A 169 -0.82 16.80 3.42
C SER A 169 -1.05 17.28 4.85
N PRO A 170 -0.02 17.26 5.72
CA PRO A 170 -0.12 17.83 7.06
C PRO A 170 -0.32 19.36 7.05
N GLY A 171 -0.13 20.02 5.91
CA GLY A 171 -0.26 21.48 5.75
C GLY A 171 1.08 22.22 5.80
N ASP A 172 2.17 21.48 5.84
CA ASP A 172 3.54 21.94 5.71
C ASP A 172 4.32 21.01 4.76
N ASP A 173 5.60 21.29 4.54
CA ASP A 173 6.44 20.53 3.59
C ASP A 173 7.00 19.21 4.20
N ARG A 174 6.58 18.81 5.39
CA ARG A 174 7.05 17.58 6.03
C ARG A 174 6.47 16.36 5.34
N GLU A 175 7.33 15.41 5.03
CA GLU A 175 6.95 14.12 4.47
C GLU A 175 7.06 12.97 5.50
N ASN A 176 7.86 13.16 6.54
CA ASN A 176 7.98 12.19 7.61
C ASN A 176 7.10 12.58 8.80
N VAL A 177 5.96 11.91 8.92
CA VAL A 177 4.92 12.15 9.93
C VAL A 177 4.76 10.88 10.77
N SER A 178 4.73 11.02 12.08
CA SER A 178 4.51 9.89 13.00
C SER A 178 3.04 9.42 12.95
N MET A 179 2.78 8.21 13.42
CA MET A 179 1.40 7.70 13.54
C MET A 179 0.54 8.55 14.48
N GLN A 180 1.14 9.09 15.54
CA GLN A 180 0.44 9.98 16.45
C GLN A 180 0.05 11.27 15.73
N GLU A 181 0.99 11.93 15.05
CA GLU A 181 0.70 13.15 14.28
C GLU A 181 -0.32 12.89 13.17
N LEU A 182 -0.25 11.75 12.47
CA LEU A 182 -1.27 11.37 11.49
C LEU A 182 -2.66 11.30 12.11
N THR A 183 -2.78 10.72 13.30
CA THR A 183 -4.07 10.59 14.01
C THR A 183 -4.61 11.96 14.44
N GLU A 184 -3.74 12.89 14.79
CA GLU A 184 -4.13 14.24 15.25
C GLU A 184 -4.44 15.19 14.08
N LEU A 185 -3.73 15.07 12.96
CA LEU A 185 -3.77 16.04 11.86
C LEU A 185 -4.68 15.62 10.70
N PHE A 186 -4.89 14.30 10.52
CA PHE A 186 -5.65 13.78 9.39
C PHE A 186 -7.13 14.11 9.50
N THR A 187 -7.67 14.74 8.45
CA THR A 187 -9.10 14.91 8.27
C THR A 187 -9.48 14.60 6.82
N VAL A 188 -10.69 14.07 6.62
CA VAL A 188 -11.19 13.68 5.29
C VAL A 188 -11.34 14.90 4.36
N GLU A 189 -11.71 16.05 4.92
CA GLU A 189 -11.90 17.31 4.18
C GLU A 189 -10.62 17.86 3.57
N LYS A 190 -9.45 17.46 4.11
CA LYS A 190 -8.14 17.84 3.56
C LYS A 190 -7.64 16.88 2.48
N VAL A 191 -8.38 15.82 2.19
CA VAL A 191 -8.00 14.87 1.13
C VAL A 191 -8.26 15.52 -0.24
N HIS A 192 -7.23 15.48 -1.10
CA HIS A 192 -7.31 16.01 -2.46
C HIS A 192 -8.10 15.08 -3.38
N SER A 193 -8.92 15.65 -4.27
CA SER A 193 -9.72 14.89 -5.24
C SER A 193 -8.93 14.42 -6.47
N SER A 194 -7.70 14.92 -6.66
CA SER A 194 -6.84 14.57 -7.80
C SER A 194 -6.16 13.23 -7.62
N PRO A 195 -6.01 12.40 -8.68
CA PRO A 195 -5.29 11.15 -8.62
C PRO A 195 -3.85 11.34 -8.14
N ALA A 196 -3.41 10.51 -7.19
CA ALA A 196 -2.05 10.46 -6.72
C ALA A 196 -1.24 9.44 -7.52
N ARG A 197 0.06 9.71 -7.71
CA ARG A 197 0.99 8.76 -8.34
C ARG A 197 1.78 8.03 -7.28
N PHE A 198 1.84 6.70 -7.40
CA PHE A 198 2.65 5.87 -6.52
C PHE A 198 4.12 5.99 -6.88
N ASP A 199 4.93 6.43 -5.93
CA ASP A 199 6.40 6.58 -6.07
C ASP A 199 7.09 5.65 -5.05
N MET A 200 7.69 4.57 -5.57
CA MET A 200 8.40 3.58 -4.75
C MET A 200 9.64 4.19 -4.08
N LYS A 201 10.36 5.09 -4.77
CA LYS A 201 11.55 5.73 -4.19
C LYS A 201 11.20 6.61 -3.00
N LYS A 202 10.08 7.31 -3.08
CA LYS A 202 9.58 8.10 -1.96
C LYS A 202 9.21 7.21 -0.76
N LEU A 203 8.53 6.07 -1.02
CA LEU A 203 8.24 5.10 0.04
C LEU A 203 9.52 4.53 0.67
N GLU A 204 10.52 4.18 -0.13
CA GLU A 204 11.83 3.70 0.35
C GLU A 204 12.54 4.76 1.20
N ALA A 205 12.53 6.02 0.78
CA ALA A 205 13.10 7.11 1.56
C ALA A 205 12.43 7.26 2.93
N ILE A 206 11.09 7.29 2.97
CA ILE A 206 10.32 7.35 4.22
C ILE A 206 10.63 6.13 5.09
N ASN A 207 10.71 4.92 4.50
CA ASN A 207 11.01 3.71 5.24
C ASN A 207 12.42 3.73 5.86
N GLY A 208 13.42 4.18 5.10
CA GLY A 208 14.77 4.38 5.61
C GLY A 208 14.80 5.38 6.77
N ASP A 209 14.08 6.50 6.69
CA ASP A 209 13.98 7.47 7.78
C ASP A 209 13.35 6.84 9.04
N LYS A 210 12.28 6.06 8.88
CA LYS A 210 11.66 5.33 10.00
C LYS A 210 12.60 4.30 10.61
N ILE A 211 13.38 3.57 9.80
CA ILE A 211 14.40 2.62 10.29
C ILE A 211 15.46 3.36 11.10
N ARG A 212 15.98 4.48 10.60
CA ARG A 212 16.99 5.31 11.31
C ARG A 212 16.48 5.86 12.64
N ALA A 213 15.19 6.12 12.73
CA ALA A 213 14.55 6.63 13.95
C ALA A 213 14.28 5.55 15.02
N LEU A 214 14.40 4.27 14.69
CA LEU A 214 14.20 3.18 15.66
C LEU A 214 15.30 3.19 16.73
N THR A 215 14.92 2.91 17.97
CA THR A 215 15.87 2.54 18.99
C THR A 215 16.58 1.24 18.63
N LEU A 216 17.75 0.99 19.21
CA LEU A 216 18.51 -0.24 18.95
C LEU A 216 17.70 -1.50 19.26
N ASP A 217 16.90 -1.50 20.32
CA ASP A 217 16.07 -2.65 20.70
C ASP A 217 14.89 -2.86 19.75
N GLU A 218 14.25 -1.80 19.27
CA GLU A 218 13.22 -1.88 18.23
C GLU A 218 13.80 -2.37 16.91
N PHE A 219 14.96 -1.82 16.51
CA PHE A 219 15.62 -2.24 15.30
C PHE A 219 16.05 -3.71 15.35
N LEU A 220 16.57 -4.17 16.48
CA LEU A 220 16.85 -5.59 16.73
C LEU A 220 15.58 -6.44 16.55
N LYS A 221 14.51 -6.06 17.22
CA LYS A 221 13.21 -6.78 17.14
C LYS A 221 12.73 -6.94 15.70
N TRP A 222 12.84 -5.88 14.90
CA TRP A 222 12.41 -5.91 13.50
C TRP A 222 13.35 -6.69 12.59
N THR A 223 14.65 -6.72 12.88
CA THR A 223 15.70 -7.36 12.06
C THR A 223 15.76 -8.88 12.26
N LEU A 224 15.60 -9.37 13.48
CA LEU A 224 15.75 -10.79 13.81
C LEU A 224 14.93 -11.74 12.92
N PRO A 225 13.65 -11.47 12.60
CA PRO A 225 12.87 -12.35 11.73
C PRO A 225 13.49 -12.52 10.33
N PHE A 226 14.10 -11.48 9.77
CA PHE A 226 14.74 -11.53 8.45
C PHE A 226 16.01 -12.37 8.48
N LEU A 227 16.83 -12.22 9.51
CA LEU A 227 18.06 -13.01 9.69
C LEU A 227 17.75 -14.50 9.89
N THR A 228 16.75 -14.81 10.70
CA THR A 228 16.33 -16.19 10.95
C THR A 228 15.70 -16.82 9.70
N LYS A 229 14.81 -16.10 9.00
CA LYS A 229 14.19 -16.55 7.73
C LYS A 229 15.25 -16.83 6.65
N ALA A 230 16.29 -16.02 6.59
CA ALA A 230 17.40 -16.18 5.66
C ALA A 230 18.41 -17.27 6.09
N GLY A 231 18.24 -17.89 7.25
CA GLY A 231 19.15 -18.91 7.78
C GLY A 231 20.53 -18.36 8.17
N VAL A 232 20.63 -17.06 8.44
CA VAL A 232 21.88 -16.41 8.86
C VAL A 232 22.17 -16.73 10.32
N ILE A 233 21.14 -16.75 11.16
CA ILE A 233 21.20 -17.09 12.59
C ILE A 233 20.18 -18.16 12.94
N SER A 234 20.44 -18.91 14.00
CA SER A 234 19.50 -19.84 14.62
C SER A 234 18.61 -19.15 15.68
N GLY A 235 19.06 -18.01 16.20
CA GLY A 235 18.40 -17.24 17.25
C GLY A 235 18.93 -17.54 18.65
N SER A 236 20.16 -18.08 18.79
CA SER A 236 20.79 -18.24 20.11
C SER A 236 21.09 -16.88 20.74
N ASP A 237 21.18 -16.82 22.07
CA ASP A 237 21.47 -15.59 22.81
C ASP A 237 22.81 -14.96 22.38
N GLU A 238 23.81 -15.78 22.05
CA GLU A 238 25.13 -15.34 21.60
C GLU A 238 25.02 -14.67 20.20
N GLU A 239 24.29 -15.30 19.27
CA GLU A 239 24.05 -14.73 17.95
C GLU A 239 23.24 -13.41 18.02
N VAL A 240 22.20 -13.36 18.83
CA VAL A 240 21.38 -12.16 19.06
C VAL A 240 22.24 -11.04 19.66
N ALA A 241 23.11 -11.34 20.61
CA ALA A 241 24.05 -10.37 21.19
C ALA A 241 25.02 -9.80 20.15
N LEU A 242 25.52 -10.67 19.26
CA LEU A 242 26.42 -10.24 18.17
C LEU A 242 25.66 -9.38 17.14
N VAL A 243 24.44 -9.78 16.75
CA VAL A 243 23.55 -8.96 15.89
C VAL A 243 23.39 -7.59 16.51
N LYS A 244 22.97 -7.50 17.79
CA LYS A 244 22.73 -6.23 18.47
C LYS A 244 23.95 -5.29 18.43
N LYS A 245 25.17 -5.83 18.55
CA LYS A 245 26.42 -5.06 18.44
C LYS A 245 26.67 -4.54 17.01
N ALA A 246 26.27 -5.32 16.00
CA ALA A 246 26.51 -4.96 14.60
C ALA A 246 25.45 -4.02 14.00
N LEU A 247 24.24 -3.99 14.56
CA LEU A 247 23.13 -3.19 14.02
C LEU A 247 23.44 -1.70 13.81
N PRO A 248 24.13 -0.98 14.72
CA PRO A 248 24.46 0.44 14.51
C PRO A 248 25.31 0.69 13.26
N LEU A 249 26.06 -0.32 12.79
CA LEU A 249 26.92 -0.21 11.60
C LEU A 249 26.11 -0.21 10.29
N ILE A 250 24.90 -0.75 10.31
CA ILE A 250 24.07 -0.91 9.12
C ILE A 250 22.80 -0.06 9.12
N GLN A 251 22.34 0.44 10.28
CA GLN A 251 21.08 1.17 10.41
C GLN A 251 21.02 2.39 9.50
N GLU A 252 22.12 3.13 9.35
CA GLU A 252 22.21 4.31 8.47
C GLU A 252 22.28 3.95 6.97
N ARG A 253 22.56 2.70 6.64
CA ARG A 253 22.88 2.27 5.27
C ARG A 253 21.71 1.62 4.55
N ILE A 254 20.73 1.11 5.30
CA ILE A 254 19.60 0.36 4.73
C ILE A 254 18.35 1.23 4.61
N VAL A 255 17.55 0.90 3.64
CA VAL A 255 16.21 1.48 3.46
C VAL A 255 15.10 0.45 3.66
N LYS A 256 15.45 -0.85 3.69
CA LYS A 256 14.54 -1.97 3.95
C LYS A 256 15.20 -3.02 4.84
N LEU A 257 14.39 -3.70 5.65
CA LEU A 257 14.91 -4.71 6.60
C LEU A 257 15.39 -5.99 5.90
N ASP A 258 14.90 -6.30 4.68
CA ASP A 258 15.35 -7.45 3.89
C ASP A 258 16.81 -7.34 3.41
N GLU A 259 17.42 -6.16 3.51
CA GLU A 259 18.84 -5.95 3.20
C GLU A 259 19.76 -6.47 4.32
N THR A 260 19.25 -6.60 5.55
CA THR A 260 20.05 -6.93 6.72
C THR A 260 20.77 -8.30 6.64
N PRO A 261 20.16 -9.39 6.09
CA PRO A 261 20.86 -10.65 5.94
C PRO A 261 22.11 -10.55 5.07
N GLY A 262 22.03 -9.81 3.96
CA GLY A 262 23.16 -9.61 3.05
C GLY A 262 24.33 -8.89 3.72
N LEU A 263 24.03 -7.90 4.58
CA LEU A 263 25.03 -7.10 5.26
C LEU A 263 25.65 -7.77 6.49
N LEU A 264 24.92 -8.69 7.15
CA LEU A 264 25.39 -9.30 8.40
C LEU A 264 25.86 -10.75 8.26
N LYS A 265 25.54 -11.43 7.15
CA LYS A 265 25.85 -12.86 6.95
C LYS A 265 27.32 -13.20 7.20
N PHE A 266 28.26 -12.33 6.83
CA PHE A 266 29.71 -12.60 6.99
C PHE A 266 30.15 -12.78 8.44
N LEU A 267 29.37 -12.24 9.41
CA LEU A 267 29.67 -12.41 10.84
C LEU A 267 29.40 -13.83 11.38
N PHE A 268 28.58 -14.61 10.64
CA PHE A 268 28.05 -15.90 11.09
C PHE A 268 28.55 -17.09 10.25
N VAL A 269 29.33 -16.85 9.19
CA VAL A 269 29.88 -17.89 8.35
C VAL A 269 31.41 -17.98 8.55
N LYS A 270 31.94 -19.19 8.62
CA LYS A 270 33.39 -19.39 8.72
C LYS A 270 34.12 -19.12 7.41
N GLU A 271 33.49 -19.42 6.32
CA GLU A 271 33.99 -19.18 4.96
C GLU A 271 32.94 -18.46 4.15
N PHE A 272 33.34 -17.40 3.48
CA PHE A 272 32.45 -16.67 2.57
C PHE A 272 33.09 -16.61 1.18
N ALA A 273 32.26 -16.80 0.16
CA ALA A 273 32.65 -16.54 -1.21
C ALA A 273 32.64 -15.03 -1.47
N VAL A 274 33.68 -14.54 -2.15
CA VAL A 274 33.71 -13.18 -2.63
C VAL A 274 32.59 -13.04 -3.68
N ASP A 275 31.81 -11.97 -3.58
CA ASP A 275 30.77 -11.65 -4.55
C ASP A 275 31.34 -11.62 -5.97
N ALA A 276 30.60 -12.21 -6.94
CA ALA A 276 31.06 -12.35 -8.32
C ALA A 276 31.30 -10.99 -9.01
N GLU A 277 30.58 -9.93 -8.61
CA GLU A 277 30.80 -8.56 -9.10
C GLU A 277 31.99 -7.86 -8.43
N ALA A 278 32.26 -8.18 -7.17
CA ALA A 278 33.41 -7.67 -6.42
C ALA A 278 34.72 -8.39 -6.78
N ALA A 279 34.67 -9.69 -7.12
CA ALA A 279 35.84 -10.51 -7.39
C ALA A 279 36.80 -9.90 -8.46
N PRO A 280 36.35 -9.38 -9.59
CA PRO A 280 37.25 -8.74 -10.56
C PRO A 280 37.95 -7.51 -10.00
N LYS A 281 37.28 -6.73 -9.13
CA LYS A 281 37.83 -5.48 -8.57
C LYS A 281 38.96 -5.74 -7.58
N ILE A 282 38.95 -6.88 -6.88
CA ILE A 282 39.98 -7.27 -5.92
C ILE A 282 41.04 -8.22 -6.49
N ALA A 283 40.87 -8.64 -7.75
CA ALA A 283 41.78 -9.60 -8.38
C ALA A 283 43.01 -8.95 -9.03
N ASP A 284 43.01 -7.65 -9.28
CA ASP A 284 44.15 -6.93 -9.85
C ASP A 284 45.34 -6.84 -8.90
N ALA A 285 46.54 -6.59 -9.44
CA ALA A 285 47.79 -6.58 -8.65
C ALA A 285 47.81 -5.47 -7.60
N GLY A 286 47.27 -4.27 -7.93
CA GLY A 286 47.20 -3.14 -7.00
C GLY A 286 46.30 -3.43 -5.81
N SER A 287 45.13 -4.00 -6.03
CA SER A 287 44.20 -4.40 -4.97
C SER A 287 44.81 -5.49 -4.07
N LYS A 288 45.58 -6.43 -4.60
CA LYS A 288 46.28 -7.44 -3.80
C LYS A 288 47.31 -6.83 -2.89
N ASP A 289 48.05 -5.82 -3.35
CA ASP A 289 49.05 -5.13 -2.52
C ASP A 289 48.39 -4.32 -1.41
N VAL A 290 47.25 -3.64 -1.72
CA VAL A 290 46.43 -2.97 -0.70
C VAL A 290 45.96 -3.96 0.37
N LEU A 291 45.42 -5.11 -0.03
CA LEU A 291 44.97 -6.15 0.92
C LEU A 291 46.11 -6.68 1.80
N LYS A 292 47.27 -6.99 1.20
CA LYS A 292 48.46 -7.46 1.96
C LYS A 292 48.91 -6.42 2.97
N ARG A 293 48.96 -5.15 2.55
CA ARG A 293 49.37 -4.05 3.44
C ARG A 293 48.35 -3.89 4.57
N SER A 294 47.04 -3.90 4.26
CA SER A 294 45.96 -3.81 5.27
C SER A 294 46.06 -4.94 6.29
N ILE A 295 46.24 -6.18 5.84
CA ILE A 295 46.39 -7.35 6.76
C ILE A 295 47.55 -7.13 7.70
N LYS A 296 48.72 -6.76 7.18
CA LYS A 296 49.93 -6.53 7.97
C LYS A 296 49.74 -5.49 9.06
N GLU A 297 49.09 -4.38 8.74
CA GLU A 297 48.81 -3.31 9.70
C GLU A 297 47.79 -3.75 10.76
N LEU A 298 46.74 -4.44 10.34
CA LEU A 298 45.70 -4.95 11.25
C LEU A 298 46.24 -6.03 12.21
N GLU A 299 47.14 -6.92 11.74
CA GLU A 299 47.78 -7.94 12.59
C GLU A 299 48.73 -7.31 13.60
N GLY A 300 49.28 -6.12 13.31
CA GLY A 300 50.20 -5.39 14.20
C GLY A 300 49.48 -4.56 15.28
N LEU A 301 48.14 -4.45 15.25
CA LEU A 301 47.39 -3.62 16.21
C LEU A 301 47.37 -4.25 17.61
N SER A 302 47.77 -3.46 18.61
CA SER A 302 47.63 -3.82 20.03
C SER A 302 46.21 -3.63 20.58
N THR A 303 45.42 -2.77 19.95
CA THR A 303 44.06 -2.46 20.36
C THR A 303 43.14 -2.54 19.15
N TRP A 304 42.08 -3.34 19.23
CA TRP A 304 41.07 -3.52 18.18
C TRP A 304 39.84 -2.65 18.47
N ASP A 305 39.95 -1.37 18.14
CA ASP A 305 38.81 -0.42 18.16
C ASP A 305 38.79 0.40 16.86
N HIS A 306 37.68 1.10 16.63
CA HIS A 306 37.44 1.89 15.43
C HIS A 306 38.60 2.89 15.19
N THR A 307 39.02 3.61 16.21
CA THR A 307 40.04 4.68 16.10
C THR A 307 41.39 4.13 15.71
N SER A 308 41.83 3.04 16.36
CA SER A 308 43.10 2.38 16.08
C SER A 308 43.14 1.75 14.69
N ILE A 309 42.04 1.08 14.28
CA ILE A 309 41.91 0.48 12.95
C ILE A 309 41.93 1.57 11.87
N GLU A 310 41.13 2.63 12.03
CA GLU A 310 41.08 3.74 11.06
C GLU A 310 42.45 4.42 10.93
N ALA A 311 43.09 4.74 12.04
CA ALA A 311 44.39 5.42 12.03
C ALA A 311 45.47 4.57 11.32
N ALA A 312 45.56 3.26 11.61
CA ALA A 312 46.52 2.37 10.97
C ALA A 312 46.29 2.22 9.47
N LEU A 313 45.04 2.00 9.08
CA LEU A 313 44.70 1.88 7.66
C LEU A 313 44.87 3.21 6.90
N ARG A 314 44.50 4.34 7.51
CA ARG A 314 44.71 5.67 6.92
C ARG A 314 46.18 5.94 6.66
N ALA A 315 47.04 5.74 7.66
CA ALA A 315 48.49 5.93 7.53
C ALA A 315 49.07 5.01 6.43
N ALA A 316 48.75 3.73 6.45
CA ALA A 316 49.29 2.77 5.50
C ALA A 316 48.80 2.95 4.07
N LEU A 317 47.52 3.23 3.88
CA LEU A 317 46.92 3.25 2.54
C LEU A 317 46.96 4.65 1.88
N PHE A 318 46.72 5.71 2.64
CA PHE A 318 46.70 7.06 2.08
C PHE A 318 48.07 7.76 2.15
N GLU A 319 48.76 7.68 3.30
CA GLU A 319 50.00 8.39 3.47
C GLU A 319 51.18 7.63 2.83
N ASP A 320 51.32 6.29 3.06
CA ASP A 320 52.42 5.49 2.53
C ASP A 320 52.17 5.06 1.07
N MET A 321 50.98 4.54 0.76
CA MET A 321 50.66 4.05 -0.62
C MET A 321 50.10 5.13 -1.54
N GLY A 322 49.75 6.33 -1.04
CA GLY A 322 49.27 7.44 -1.84
C GLY A 322 47.85 7.24 -2.46
N LEU A 323 47.05 6.33 -1.86
CA LEU A 323 45.69 6.12 -2.32
C LEU A 323 44.81 7.31 -1.95
N LYS A 324 43.78 7.56 -2.75
CA LYS A 324 42.79 8.61 -2.43
C LYS A 324 41.71 7.98 -1.50
N PRO A 325 41.23 8.78 -0.52
CA PRO A 325 40.13 8.34 0.37
C PRO A 325 38.84 8.06 -0.41
#